data_f43fbb4bc2fe40b7ed0305942ca8e3d9
#
_entry.id   f43fbb4bc2fe40b7ed0305942ca8e3d9
#
_cell.length_a   1.000
_cell.length_b   1.000
_cell.length_c   1.000
_cell.angle_alpha   90.00
_cell.angle_beta   90.00
_cell.angle_gamma   90.00
#
_symmetry.space_group_name_H-M   'P 1'
#
loop_
_entity.id
_entity.type
_entity.pdbx_description
1 polymer ?
#
loop_
_entity_poly.entity_id
_entity_poly.type
_entity_poly.pdbx_seq_one_letter_code
_entity_poly.pdbx_strand_id
1 'polypeptide(L)'
;MARDMREQFIAASKLHFHAHIEKHRINVENLLENAVGVGEHGDVMDTIEKELDEMARYHDLLEMIETYFNGSSKKKDLILDNIEVG
;
A
#
# COMPACT_ATOMS: atom_id res chain seq x y z
N MET A 1 7.13 24.89 -11.97
CA MET A 1 6.68 24.16 -13.14
C MET A 1 5.58 23.19 -12.80
N ALA A 2 4.49 23.27 -13.53
CA ALA A 2 3.32 22.45 -13.23
C ALA A 2 3.64 20.95 -13.30
N ARG A 3 4.42 20.55 -14.30
CA ARG A 3 4.79 19.16 -14.47
C ARG A 3 5.57 18.63 -13.28
N ASP A 4 6.52 19.45 -12.79
CA ASP A 4 7.34 19.04 -11.67
C ASP A 4 6.49 18.89 -10.42
N MET A 5 5.52 19.75 -10.25
CA MET A 5 4.63 19.70 -9.09
C MET A 5 3.82 18.41 -9.09
N ARG A 6 3.27 18.05 -10.24
CA ARG A 6 2.51 16.81 -10.36
C ARG A 6 3.39 15.61 -10.02
N GLU A 7 4.58 15.57 -10.57
CA GLU A 7 5.50 14.47 -10.33
C GLU A 7 5.92 14.40 -8.89
N GLN A 8 6.10 15.56 -8.25
CA GLN A 8 6.47 15.61 -6.86
C GLN A 8 5.36 15.08 -5.96
N PHE A 9 4.11 15.43 -6.27
CA PHE A 9 2.99 14.90 -5.49
C PHE A 9 2.88 13.39 -5.65
N ILE A 10 3.05 12.89 -6.85
CA ILE A 10 3.00 11.44 -7.09
C ILE A 10 4.12 10.74 -6.34
N ALA A 11 5.34 11.25 -6.43
CA ALA A 11 6.48 10.64 -5.76
C ALA A 11 6.30 10.65 -4.25
N ALA A 12 5.86 11.77 -3.71
CA ALA A 12 5.65 11.88 -2.27
C ALA A 12 4.56 10.94 -1.80
N SER A 13 3.49 10.82 -2.58
CA SER A 13 2.40 9.90 -2.24
C SER A 13 2.88 8.47 -2.22
N LYS A 14 3.67 8.08 -3.20
CA LYS A 14 4.21 6.73 -3.23
C LYS A 14 5.08 6.43 -2.01
N LEU A 15 5.95 7.37 -1.67
CA LEU A 15 6.80 7.21 -0.48
C LEU A 15 5.96 7.09 0.77
N HIS A 16 4.93 7.91 0.87
CA HIS A 16 4.03 7.89 2.01
C HIS A 16 3.33 6.54 2.14
N PHE A 17 2.80 6.04 1.03
CA PHE A 17 2.10 4.76 1.05
C PHE A 17 3.05 3.62 1.34
N HIS A 18 4.24 3.63 0.74
CA HIS A 18 5.24 2.61 1.03
C HIS A 18 5.63 2.60 2.50
N ALA A 19 5.83 3.79 3.07
CA ALA A 19 6.20 3.89 4.47
C ALA A 19 5.11 3.29 5.37
N HIS A 20 3.85 3.55 5.05
CA HIS A 20 2.76 2.99 5.83
C HIS A 20 2.65 1.48 5.68
N ILE A 21 2.85 0.97 4.48
CA ILE A 21 2.86 -0.48 4.27
C ILE A 21 3.95 -1.11 5.14
N GLU A 22 5.15 -0.55 5.12
CA GLU A 22 6.25 -1.08 5.91
C GLU A 22 6.00 -0.96 7.40
N LYS A 23 5.43 0.14 7.83
CA LYS A 23 5.08 0.33 9.23
C LYS A 23 4.18 -0.80 9.72
N HIS A 24 3.14 -1.07 8.99
CA HIS A 24 2.17 -2.08 9.40
C HIS A 24 2.73 -3.48 9.21
N ARG A 25 3.56 -3.68 8.20
CA ARG A 25 4.23 -4.97 8.01
C ARG A 25 5.12 -5.30 9.22
N ILE A 26 5.88 -4.32 9.66
CA ILE A 26 6.76 -4.50 10.82
C ILE A 26 5.93 -4.78 12.06
N ASN A 27 4.81 -4.08 12.20
CA ASN A 27 3.94 -4.33 13.34
C ASN A 27 3.41 -5.75 13.34
N VAL A 28 3.02 -6.27 12.18
CA VAL A 28 2.54 -7.64 12.07
C VAL A 28 3.65 -8.62 12.42
N GLU A 29 4.85 -8.40 11.88
CA GLU A 29 5.97 -9.27 12.19
C GLU A 29 6.26 -9.32 13.69
N ASN A 30 6.23 -8.16 14.32
CA ASN A 30 6.47 -8.06 15.75
C ASN A 30 5.41 -8.80 16.55
N LEU A 31 4.15 -8.64 16.14
CA LEU A 31 3.05 -9.33 16.81
C LEU A 31 3.16 -10.85 16.66
N LEU A 32 3.52 -11.30 15.47
CA LEU A 32 3.67 -12.73 15.22
C LEU A 32 4.79 -13.33 16.06
N GLU A 33 5.91 -12.62 16.15
CA GLU A 33 7.04 -13.12 16.91
C GLU A 33 6.76 -13.14 18.40
N ASN A 34 6.03 -12.17 18.90
CA ASN A 34 5.80 -12.01 20.33
C ASN A 34 4.49 -12.59 20.82
N ALA A 35 3.73 -13.24 19.95
CA ALA A 35 2.46 -13.84 20.33
C ALA A 35 2.66 -15.13 21.11
N VAL A 36 3.79 -15.79 20.94
CA VAL A 36 4.06 -17.07 21.61
C VAL A 36 4.15 -16.81 23.10
N GLY A 37 3.33 -17.53 23.86
CA GLY A 37 3.33 -17.38 25.30
C GLY A 37 2.40 -16.33 25.85
N VAL A 38 1.73 -15.58 24.95
CA VAL A 38 0.72 -14.61 25.39
C VAL A 38 -0.57 -15.37 25.70
N GLY A 39 -1.16 -15.06 26.85
CA GLY A 39 -2.36 -15.77 27.28
C GLY A 39 -3.61 -15.36 26.51
N GLU A 40 -3.64 -14.18 25.93
CA GLU A 40 -4.84 -13.67 25.28
C GLU A 40 -4.66 -13.65 23.77
N HIS A 41 -4.77 -14.82 23.17
CA HIS A 41 -4.57 -14.98 21.74
C HIS A 41 -5.60 -14.23 20.90
N GLY A 42 -6.82 -14.09 21.44
CA GLY A 42 -7.87 -13.36 20.71
C GLY A 42 -7.50 -11.92 20.46
N ASP A 43 -6.96 -11.25 21.47
CA ASP A 43 -6.57 -9.84 21.34
C ASP A 43 -5.43 -9.68 20.34
N VAL A 44 -4.49 -10.61 20.35
CA VAL A 44 -3.37 -10.56 19.41
C VAL A 44 -3.88 -10.70 17.98
N MET A 45 -4.79 -11.65 17.75
CA MET A 45 -5.34 -11.85 16.41
C MET A 45 -6.12 -10.64 15.93
N ASP A 46 -6.89 -10.03 16.81
CA ASP A 46 -7.64 -8.81 16.46
C ASP A 46 -6.68 -7.68 16.08
N THR A 47 -5.59 -7.55 16.81
CA THR A 47 -4.61 -6.51 16.52
C THR A 47 -3.92 -6.77 15.20
N ILE A 48 -3.58 -8.03 14.93
CA ILE A 48 -2.98 -8.39 13.65
C ILE A 48 -3.94 -8.06 12.51
N GLU A 49 -5.21 -8.36 12.68
CA GLU A 49 -6.21 -8.08 11.65
C GLU A 49 -6.28 -6.58 11.34
N LYS A 50 -6.26 -5.75 12.38
CA LYS A 50 -6.29 -4.30 12.18
C LYS A 50 -5.06 -3.81 11.43
N GLU A 51 -3.91 -4.36 11.76
CA GLU A 51 -2.68 -3.98 11.06
C GLU A 51 -2.74 -4.41 9.60
N LEU A 52 -3.24 -5.60 9.33
CA LEU A 52 -3.37 -6.08 7.96
C LEU A 52 -4.38 -5.24 7.17
N ASP A 53 -5.46 -4.80 7.81
CA ASP A 53 -6.43 -3.92 7.16
C ASP A 53 -5.78 -2.63 6.70
N GLU A 54 -4.98 -2.01 7.56
CA GLU A 54 -4.30 -0.77 7.21
C GLU A 54 -3.27 -1.01 6.11
N MET A 55 -2.54 -2.10 6.22
CA MET A 55 -1.55 -2.46 5.22
C MET A 55 -2.22 -2.65 3.85
N ALA A 56 -3.33 -3.35 3.82
CA ALA A 56 -4.07 -3.59 2.58
C ALA A 56 -4.57 -2.28 1.99
N ARG A 57 -5.05 -1.38 2.83
CA ARG A 57 -5.54 -0.09 2.38
C ARG A 57 -4.45 0.71 1.68
N TYR A 58 -3.29 0.79 2.29
CA TYR A 58 -2.18 1.52 1.69
C TYR A 58 -1.61 0.83 0.47
N HIS A 59 -1.62 -0.48 0.47
CA HIS A 59 -1.23 -1.26 -0.69
C HIS A 59 -2.14 -0.93 -1.88
N ASP A 60 -3.44 -0.88 -1.65
CA ASP A 60 -4.39 -0.53 -2.69
C ASP A 60 -4.19 0.90 -3.19
N LEU A 61 -3.96 1.84 -2.27
CA LEU A 61 -3.73 3.23 -2.65
C LEU A 61 -2.48 3.37 -3.51
N LEU A 62 -1.42 2.65 -3.14
CA LEU A 62 -0.20 2.66 -3.93
C LEU A 62 -0.47 2.09 -5.32
N GLU A 63 -1.18 0.99 -5.38
CA GLU A 63 -1.52 0.36 -6.65
C GLU A 63 -2.33 1.30 -7.53
N MET A 64 -3.27 2.01 -6.95
CA MET A 64 -4.09 2.96 -7.70
C MET A 64 -3.24 4.07 -8.30
N ILE A 65 -2.34 4.64 -7.51
CA ILE A 65 -1.54 5.73 -8.02
C ILE A 65 -0.55 5.26 -9.08
N GLU A 66 -0.02 4.05 -8.91
CA GLU A 66 0.89 3.49 -9.90
C GLU A 66 0.18 3.09 -11.18
N THR A 67 -1.05 2.62 -11.05
CA THR A 67 -1.81 2.17 -12.21
C THR A 67 -2.33 3.33 -13.04
N TYR A 68 -2.85 4.36 -12.38
CA TYR A 68 -3.61 5.40 -13.09
C TYR A 68 -2.90 6.74 -13.16
N PHE A 69 -1.94 7.00 -12.30
CA PHE A 69 -1.37 8.34 -12.18
C PHE A 69 0.15 8.36 -12.19
N ASN A 70 0.78 7.28 -12.58
CA ASN A 70 2.22 7.14 -12.48
C ASN A 70 2.98 7.92 -13.57
N GLY A 71 2.48 9.08 -13.92
CA GLY A 71 3.23 10.03 -14.72
C GLY A 71 3.17 9.83 -16.22
N SER A 72 2.85 8.64 -16.66
CA SER A 72 2.92 8.34 -18.09
C SER A 72 1.54 7.99 -18.63
N SER A 73 1.07 8.79 -19.59
CA SER A 73 -0.18 8.48 -20.28
C SER A 73 -0.02 7.19 -21.09
N LYS A 74 1.21 6.88 -21.45
CA LYS A 74 1.51 5.66 -22.18
C LYS A 74 1.17 4.41 -21.36
N LYS A 75 1.50 4.46 -20.08
CA LYS A 75 1.18 3.35 -19.20
C LYS A 75 -0.33 3.19 -19.05
N LYS A 76 -1.02 4.30 -18.95
CA LYS A 76 -2.47 4.31 -18.89
C LYS A 76 -3.06 3.69 -20.13
N ASP A 77 -2.51 4.03 -21.29
CA ASP A 77 -2.97 3.47 -22.56
C ASP A 77 -2.78 1.95 -22.59
N LEU A 78 -1.66 1.48 -22.08
CA LEU A 78 -1.41 0.04 -22.04
C LEU A 78 -2.44 -0.69 -21.19
N ILE A 79 -2.82 -0.08 -20.08
CA ILE A 79 -3.84 -0.68 -19.22
C ILE A 79 -5.18 -0.76 -19.95
N LEU A 80 -5.53 0.29 -20.65
CA LEU A 80 -6.77 0.30 -21.43
C LEU A 80 -6.74 -0.74 -22.52
N ASP A 81 -5.59 -0.89 -23.16
CA ASP A 81 -5.44 -1.92 -24.19
C ASP A 81 -5.66 -3.31 -23.64
N ASN A 82 -5.13 -3.57 -22.44
CA ASN A 82 -5.32 -4.85 -21.78
C ASN A 82 -6.80 -5.11 -21.49
N ILE A 83 -7.50 -4.11 -21.07
CA ILE A 83 -8.92 -4.23 -20.77
C ILE A 83 -9.69 -4.55 -22.04
N GLU A 84 -9.35 -3.90 -23.13
CA GLU A 84 -10.05 -4.12 -24.39
C GLU A 84 -9.79 -5.51 -24.92
N VAL A 85 -8.58 -5.99 -24.76
CA VAL A 85 -8.20 -7.32 -25.25
C VAL A 85 -8.90 -8.40 -24.45
N GLY A 86 -9.00 -8.15 -23.16
CA GLY A 86 -9.66 -9.11 -22.28
C GLY A 86 -11.13 -9.16 -22.51
#